data_0ed3533ffa59d100d3b46fab89d36ffc
#
_entry.id   0ed3533ffa59d100d3b46fab89d36ffc
#
_cell.length_a   1.000
_cell.length_b   1.000
_cell.length_c   1.000
_cell.angle_alpha   90.00
_cell.angle_beta   90.00
_cell.angle_gamma   90.00
#
_symmetry.space_group_name_H-M   'P 1'
#
loop_
_entity.id
_entity.type
_entity.pdbx_description
1 polymer ?
#
loop_
_entity_poly.entity_id
_entity_poly.type
_entity_poly.pdbx_seq_one_letter_code
_entity_poly.pdbx_strand_id
1 'polypeptide(L)'
;MLEITGTVAKREMKSQLLDDMELERERGITIKLTPVRMQYKGYTLNLIDTPGHVDFSYEVSRSLQAVEGAILVVDATQGIQAQTLANVYLALEQDLHIIPVINKIDLPASDVPRVTAEIVNLLGCDESEIIKVSAKTGENVDYGLDAIIERVPAPTKTASDETCALIFDSYFDDYRGVIIYVRMFSGKLPKNANIRMMATGSNDIALEVGVLNPKMSPRDELQDGEIGYIVTNLKATREAKVGDTVTLVKAPAHAALPGYKNVRPFVYAGFFPVSNDQYKDLKEALEKLSLSDSALQYEPENSPVLGFGLRIGFLGLLHMDIIRERLEREFGLDLIVTNPSTDYHVVLTTGEEIDIRSASDLPDITRVAEIREPWAKGEIITPKEYIGSILELIVSKRGVQKNISYIDTRAVIDFDAPMANLLTDFYDQLKSATSGYASFNYELGGYHAEDLVRIDFLVAGERIDALSVMAHRSEADAIGREVTKKLKQVIPRQNFEVALQAAIGARIISRETLGAYRKDVTVKIHTGDRDRKAKLVEKQKRGKARMKRFGKVDIPSEAFTVMLKRD
;
A
#
# COMPACT_ATOMS: atom_id res chain seq x y z
N MET A 1 -28.21 -1.46 3.50
CA MET A 1 -28.31 -2.10 4.82
C MET A 1 -28.59 -1.07 5.91
N LEU A 2 -27.75 -0.08 6.16
CA LEU A 2 -27.90 0.89 7.26
C LEU A 2 -29.21 1.67 7.25
N GLU A 3 -29.72 2.01 6.07
CA GLU A 3 -31.03 2.69 5.90
C GLU A 3 -32.20 1.74 6.21
N ILE A 4 -32.17 0.51 5.67
CA ILE A 4 -33.23 -0.49 5.85
C ILE A 4 -33.36 -0.91 7.32
N THR A 5 -32.24 -1.06 8.03
CA THR A 5 -32.22 -1.39 9.46
C THR A 5 -32.57 -0.22 10.38
N GLY A 6 -32.71 1.01 9.80
CA GLY A 6 -32.94 2.22 10.57
C GLY A 6 -31.74 2.66 11.45
N THR A 7 -30.57 2.07 11.23
CA THR A 7 -29.35 2.44 11.95
C THR A 7 -28.93 3.86 11.64
N VAL A 8 -29.16 4.31 10.40
CA VAL A 8 -28.95 5.69 9.96
C VAL A 8 -30.26 6.20 9.33
N ALA A 9 -30.68 7.39 9.75
CA ALA A 9 -31.87 8.01 9.19
C ALA A 9 -31.67 8.38 7.73
N LYS A 10 -32.68 8.19 6.87
CA LYS A 10 -32.63 8.47 5.43
C LYS A 10 -32.07 9.86 5.08
N ARG A 11 -32.39 10.88 5.87
CA ARG A 11 -31.91 12.26 5.71
C ARG A 11 -30.40 12.43 5.99
N GLU A 12 -29.79 11.49 6.72
CA GLU A 12 -28.39 11.51 7.11
C GLU A 12 -27.53 10.60 6.23
N MET A 13 -28.20 9.81 5.36
CA MET A 13 -27.51 8.95 4.41
C MET A 13 -26.72 9.78 3.38
N LYS A 14 -25.46 9.41 3.21
CA LYS A 14 -24.55 9.93 2.19
C LYS A 14 -23.98 8.75 1.41
N SER A 15 -23.52 8.99 0.20
CA SER A 15 -22.73 8.01 -0.53
C SER A 15 -21.45 7.69 0.27
N GLN A 16 -21.08 6.42 0.32
CA GLN A 16 -19.86 5.97 1.02
C GLN A 16 -19.82 6.44 2.51
N LEU A 17 -20.93 6.22 3.23
CA LEU A 17 -21.11 6.71 4.60
C LEU A 17 -20.07 6.14 5.58
N LEU A 18 -19.59 4.92 5.35
CA LEU A 18 -18.58 4.25 6.20
C LEU A 18 -17.15 4.62 5.82
N ASP A 19 -16.93 5.23 4.66
CA ASP A 19 -15.63 5.75 4.25
C ASP A 19 -15.40 7.12 4.93
N ASP A 20 -14.78 7.10 6.10
CA ASP A 20 -14.60 8.30 6.92
C ASP A 20 -13.54 9.25 6.36
N MET A 21 -12.53 8.71 5.66
CA MET A 21 -11.47 9.52 5.07
C MET A 21 -11.95 10.23 3.79
N GLU A 22 -11.54 11.48 3.60
CA GLU A 22 -11.77 12.21 2.35
C GLU A 22 -11.14 11.49 1.16
N LEU A 23 -9.95 10.92 1.38
CA LEU A 23 -9.19 10.17 0.40
C LEU A 23 -9.90 8.90 -0.09
N GLU A 24 -10.61 8.18 0.79
CA GLU A 24 -11.45 7.03 0.44
C GLU A 24 -12.55 7.44 -0.54
N ARG A 25 -13.23 8.54 -0.22
CA ARG A 25 -14.33 9.07 -1.06
C ARG A 25 -13.86 9.59 -2.41
N GLU A 26 -12.71 10.26 -2.45
CA GLU A 26 -12.11 10.76 -3.70
C GLU A 26 -11.67 9.62 -4.62
N ARG A 27 -11.03 8.59 -4.06
CA ARG A 27 -10.53 7.44 -4.82
C ARG A 27 -11.60 6.38 -5.08
N GLY A 28 -12.73 6.43 -4.37
CA GLY A 28 -13.81 5.46 -4.46
C GLY A 28 -13.43 4.06 -3.98
N ILE A 29 -12.50 3.98 -3.02
CA ILE A 29 -12.02 2.72 -2.42
C ILE A 29 -12.01 2.84 -0.90
N THR A 30 -12.41 1.78 -0.22
CA THR A 30 -12.23 1.65 1.23
C THR A 30 -10.77 1.36 1.52
N ILE A 31 -10.15 2.12 2.41
CA ILE A 31 -8.75 1.98 2.83
C ILE A 31 -8.69 1.28 4.19
N LYS A 32 -9.57 1.69 5.11
CA LYS A 32 -9.59 1.19 6.48
C LYS A 32 -10.90 0.48 6.79
N LEU A 33 -10.81 -0.61 7.54
CA LEU A 33 -11.99 -1.33 8.01
C LEU A 33 -12.85 -0.45 8.94
N THR A 34 -14.18 -0.55 8.82
CA THR A 34 -15.12 0.20 9.66
C THR A 34 -16.21 -0.72 10.19
N PRO A 35 -16.23 -0.99 11.52
CA PRO A 35 -17.27 -1.80 12.12
C PRO A 35 -18.53 -0.97 12.40
N VAL A 36 -19.70 -1.58 12.21
CA VAL A 36 -20.98 -0.98 12.53
C VAL A 36 -21.97 -2.01 13.07
N ARG A 37 -22.70 -1.66 14.11
CA ARG A 37 -23.75 -2.47 14.72
C ARG A 37 -25.12 -2.06 14.18
N MET A 38 -25.92 -3.02 13.78
CA MET A 38 -27.28 -2.85 13.29
C MET A 38 -28.27 -3.72 14.06
N GLN A 39 -29.54 -3.32 14.10
CA GLN A 39 -30.65 -4.13 14.62
C GLN A 39 -31.58 -4.45 13.46
N TYR A 40 -31.87 -5.75 13.27
CA TYR A 40 -32.77 -6.18 12.21
C TYR A 40 -33.61 -7.39 12.65
N LYS A 41 -34.92 -7.29 12.59
CA LYS A 41 -35.88 -8.34 12.97
C LYS A 41 -35.61 -8.97 14.33
N GLY A 42 -35.15 -8.18 15.31
CA GLY A 42 -34.82 -8.64 16.68
C GLY A 42 -33.42 -9.25 16.82
N TYR A 43 -32.65 -9.35 15.76
CA TYR A 43 -31.25 -9.77 15.79
C TYR A 43 -30.30 -8.57 15.83
N THR A 44 -29.15 -8.76 16.48
CA THR A 44 -28.02 -7.83 16.41
C THR A 44 -27.05 -8.31 15.34
N LEU A 45 -26.81 -7.47 14.34
CA LEU A 45 -25.84 -7.71 13.29
C LEU A 45 -24.66 -6.76 13.47
N ASN A 46 -23.44 -7.32 13.49
CA ASN A 46 -22.21 -6.54 13.48
C ASN A 46 -21.59 -6.68 12.08
N LEU A 47 -21.58 -5.61 11.33
CA LEU A 47 -20.98 -5.54 10.00
C LEU A 47 -19.59 -4.92 10.13
N ILE A 48 -18.60 -5.49 9.46
CA ILE A 48 -17.28 -4.87 9.25
C ILE A 48 -17.17 -4.60 7.75
N ASP A 49 -17.11 -3.33 7.36
CA ASP A 49 -16.78 -2.94 6.00
C ASP A 49 -15.27 -3.05 5.80
N THR A 50 -14.84 -3.69 4.69
CA THR A 50 -13.44 -4.07 4.47
C THR A 50 -12.92 -3.55 3.13
N PRO A 51 -11.63 -3.18 3.05
CA PRO A 51 -11.01 -2.86 1.77
C PRO A 51 -11.09 -4.02 0.78
N GLY A 52 -11.19 -3.70 -0.51
CA GLY A 52 -11.13 -4.70 -1.58
C GLY A 52 -9.75 -4.86 -2.23
N HIS A 53 -8.86 -3.87 -2.07
CA HIS A 53 -7.58 -3.82 -2.77
C HIS A 53 -6.50 -4.72 -2.14
N VAL A 54 -5.67 -5.33 -2.98
CA VAL A 54 -4.61 -6.27 -2.56
C VAL A 54 -3.63 -5.70 -1.54
N ASP A 55 -3.27 -4.43 -1.66
CA ASP A 55 -2.35 -3.76 -0.73
C ASP A 55 -2.91 -3.69 0.70
N PHE A 56 -4.22 -3.91 0.87
CA PHE A 56 -4.92 -3.93 2.17
C PHE A 56 -5.42 -5.33 2.56
N SER A 57 -4.92 -6.38 1.94
CA SER A 57 -5.31 -7.77 2.24
C SER A 57 -5.14 -8.15 3.73
N TYR A 58 -4.21 -7.49 4.42
CA TYR A 58 -4.03 -7.65 5.85
C TYR A 58 -5.22 -7.11 6.69
N GLU A 59 -5.84 -6.00 6.25
CA GLU A 59 -7.07 -5.47 6.87
C GLU A 59 -8.24 -6.46 6.68
N VAL A 60 -8.35 -7.03 5.47
CA VAL A 60 -9.32 -8.09 5.17
C VAL A 60 -9.11 -9.30 6.08
N SER A 61 -7.88 -9.81 6.15
CA SER A 61 -7.55 -10.98 6.98
C SER A 61 -7.90 -10.77 8.47
N ARG A 62 -7.71 -9.56 9.00
CA ARG A 62 -8.10 -9.20 10.38
C ARG A 62 -9.60 -9.19 10.57
N SER A 63 -10.33 -8.61 9.63
CA SER A 63 -11.79 -8.57 9.67
C SER A 63 -12.40 -9.97 9.65
N LEU A 64 -11.86 -10.84 8.78
CA LEU A 64 -12.35 -12.21 8.64
C LEU A 64 -12.17 -13.06 9.91
N GLN A 65 -11.14 -12.81 10.71
CA GLN A 65 -10.98 -13.51 12.00
C GLN A 65 -11.92 -13.00 13.10
N ALA A 66 -12.57 -11.86 12.90
CA ALA A 66 -13.48 -11.26 13.87
C ALA A 66 -14.97 -11.55 13.59
N VAL A 67 -15.28 -12.34 12.57
CA VAL A 67 -16.65 -12.59 12.09
C VAL A 67 -16.94 -14.09 11.88
N GLU A 68 -18.21 -14.44 11.75
CA GLU A 68 -18.69 -15.81 11.49
C GLU A 68 -19.08 -16.05 10.03
N GLY A 69 -19.21 -14.98 9.24
CA GLY A 69 -19.54 -15.07 7.82
C GLY A 69 -19.09 -13.87 7.04
N ALA A 70 -19.07 -14.00 5.72
CA ALA A 70 -18.66 -12.96 4.80
C ALA A 70 -19.69 -12.79 3.68
N ILE A 71 -19.98 -11.55 3.30
CA ILE A 71 -20.76 -11.24 2.11
C ILE A 71 -19.78 -11.01 0.97
N LEU A 72 -19.81 -11.87 -0.03
CA LEU A 72 -19.03 -11.72 -1.25
C LEU A 72 -19.80 -10.84 -2.24
N VAL A 73 -19.41 -9.58 -2.39
CA VAL A 73 -20.06 -8.65 -3.31
C VAL A 73 -19.34 -8.63 -4.65
N VAL A 74 -20.04 -9.03 -5.72
CA VAL A 74 -19.52 -9.05 -7.09
C VAL A 74 -20.28 -8.04 -7.95
N ASP A 75 -19.57 -7.24 -8.72
CA ASP A 75 -20.14 -6.26 -9.64
C ASP A 75 -20.71 -6.96 -10.89
N ALA A 76 -22.00 -6.78 -11.18
CA ALA A 76 -22.69 -7.39 -12.32
C ALA A 76 -22.08 -7.00 -13.68
N THR A 77 -21.33 -5.89 -13.76
CA THR A 77 -20.70 -5.42 -15.01
C THR A 77 -19.31 -6.00 -15.20
N GLN A 78 -18.56 -6.19 -14.08
CA GLN A 78 -17.16 -6.62 -14.14
C GLN A 78 -17.00 -8.13 -13.90
N GLY A 79 -17.86 -8.74 -13.06
CA GLY A 79 -17.75 -10.14 -12.67
C GLY A 79 -16.62 -10.39 -11.68
N ILE A 80 -16.13 -11.63 -11.62
CA ILE A 80 -15.05 -12.04 -10.70
C ILE A 80 -13.73 -11.44 -11.16
N GLN A 81 -13.00 -10.83 -10.21
CA GLN A 81 -11.68 -10.26 -10.40
C GLN A 81 -10.64 -11.00 -9.55
N ALA A 82 -9.33 -10.80 -9.80
CA ALA A 82 -8.26 -11.41 -9.02
C ALA A 82 -8.37 -11.10 -7.51
N GLN A 83 -8.75 -9.88 -7.16
CA GLN A 83 -9.01 -9.46 -5.78
C GLN A 83 -10.19 -10.25 -5.16
N THR A 84 -11.21 -10.56 -5.96
CA THR A 84 -12.35 -11.38 -5.52
C THR A 84 -11.87 -12.77 -5.13
N LEU A 85 -11.05 -13.42 -5.98
CA LEU A 85 -10.49 -14.73 -5.69
C LEU A 85 -9.64 -14.72 -4.43
N ALA A 86 -8.71 -13.77 -4.31
CA ALA A 86 -7.85 -13.65 -3.13
C ALA A 86 -8.65 -13.52 -1.83
N ASN A 87 -9.68 -12.69 -1.82
CA ASN A 87 -10.53 -12.49 -0.64
C ASN A 87 -11.40 -13.72 -0.34
N VAL A 88 -11.87 -14.46 -1.35
CA VAL A 88 -12.59 -15.73 -1.18
C VAL A 88 -11.68 -16.77 -0.53
N TYR A 89 -10.44 -16.91 -1.00
CA TYR A 89 -9.48 -17.85 -0.40
C TYR A 89 -9.18 -17.49 1.07
N LEU A 90 -9.00 -16.21 1.39
CA LEU A 90 -8.82 -15.77 2.77
C LEU A 90 -10.04 -16.11 3.66
N ALA A 91 -11.26 -15.97 3.12
CA ALA A 91 -12.49 -16.34 3.84
C ALA A 91 -12.61 -17.85 4.05
N LEU A 92 -12.26 -18.65 3.04
CA LEU A 92 -12.24 -20.12 3.13
C LEU A 92 -11.18 -20.64 4.11
N GLU A 93 -10.00 -20.01 4.18
CA GLU A 93 -8.98 -20.36 5.18
C GLU A 93 -9.46 -20.16 6.63
N GLN A 94 -10.42 -19.27 6.85
CA GLN A 94 -11.04 -19.02 8.15
C GLN A 94 -12.33 -19.83 8.37
N ASP A 95 -12.68 -20.74 7.46
CA ASP A 95 -13.90 -21.58 7.50
C ASP A 95 -15.20 -20.73 7.63
N LEU A 96 -15.23 -19.56 6.98
CA LEU A 96 -16.37 -18.65 7.05
C LEU A 96 -17.49 -19.05 6.10
N HIS A 97 -18.73 -18.82 6.54
CA HIS A 97 -19.89 -18.95 5.67
C HIS A 97 -19.96 -17.79 4.68
N ILE A 98 -19.85 -18.07 3.37
CA ILE A 98 -19.84 -17.05 2.32
C ILE A 98 -21.23 -16.90 1.73
N ILE A 99 -21.77 -15.68 1.74
CA ILE A 99 -23.03 -15.30 1.07
C ILE A 99 -22.72 -14.57 -0.23
N PRO A 100 -22.92 -15.18 -1.41
CA PRO A 100 -22.67 -14.51 -2.68
C PRO A 100 -23.77 -13.50 -3.02
N VAL A 101 -23.34 -12.27 -3.39
CA VAL A 101 -24.21 -11.16 -3.77
C VAL A 101 -23.74 -10.54 -5.07
N ILE A 102 -24.62 -10.46 -6.07
CA ILE A 102 -24.36 -9.71 -7.30
C ILE A 102 -24.97 -8.31 -7.14
N ASN A 103 -24.12 -7.29 -7.19
CA ASN A 103 -24.53 -5.88 -7.06
C ASN A 103 -24.52 -5.15 -8.40
N LYS A 104 -25.18 -3.99 -8.44
CA LYS A 104 -25.30 -3.11 -9.62
C LYS A 104 -26.14 -3.72 -10.75
N ILE A 105 -27.17 -4.50 -10.43
CA ILE A 105 -28.09 -5.08 -11.41
C ILE A 105 -28.90 -4.02 -12.16
N ASP A 106 -28.98 -2.80 -11.63
CA ASP A 106 -29.65 -1.64 -12.22
C ASP A 106 -28.89 -1.01 -13.40
N LEU A 107 -27.62 -1.37 -13.62
CA LEU A 107 -26.84 -0.79 -14.70
C LEU A 107 -27.12 -1.45 -16.05
N PRO A 108 -27.21 -0.68 -17.17
CA PRO A 108 -27.45 -1.25 -18.51
C PRO A 108 -26.38 -2.24 -19.00
N ALA A 109 -25.16 -2.12 -18.47
CA ALA A 109 -24.04 -3.00 -18.81
C ALA A 109 -23.96 -4.24 -17.91
N SER A 110 -24.95 -4.47 -17.03
CA SER A 110 -24.97 -5.64 -16.14
C SER A 110 -25.22 -6.93 -16.93
N ASP A 111 -24.39 -7.96 -16.64
CA ASP A 111 -24.53 -9.30 -17.21
C ASP A 111 -24.71 -10.32 -16.08
N VAL A 112 -25.89 -10.30 -15.48
CA VAL A 112 -26.23 -11.15 -14.33
C VAL A 112 -26.10 -12.63 -14.66
N PRO A 113 -26.53 -13.18 -15.82
CA PRO A 113 -26.38 -14.58 -16.13
C PRO A 113 -24.91 -15.04 -16.15
N ARG A 114 -24.04 -14.28 -16.80
CA ARG A 114 -22.60 -14.56 -16.85
C ARG A 114 -21.97 -14.56 -15.47
N VAL A 115 -22.21 -13.51 -14.68
CA VAL A 115 -21.62 -13.37 -13.34
C VAL A 115 -22.17 -14.44 -12.39
N THR A 116 -23.44 -14.86 -12.55
CA THR A 116 -24.00 -16.00 -11.81
C THR A 116 -23.22 -17.29 -12.10
N ALA A 117 -22.94 -17.59 -13.38
CA ALA A 117 -22.17 -18.76 -13.75
C ALA A 117 -20.71 -18.72 -13.21
N GLU A 118 -20.09 -17.54 -13.25
CA GLU A 118 -18.74 -17.35 -12.67
C GLU A 118 -18.73 -17.66 -11.16
N ILE A 119 -19.74 -17.19 -10.40
CA ILE A 119 -19.84 -17.42 -8.94
C ILE A 119 -20.13 -18.88 -8.62
N VAL A 120 -21.05 -19.53 -9.36
CA VAL A 120 -21.35 -20.96 -9.20
C VAL A 120 -20.09 -21.80 -9.41
N ASN A 121 -19.32 -21.48 -10.45
CA ASN A 121 -18.06 -22.18 -10.73
C ASN A 121 -17.00 -21.94 -9.66
N LEU A 122 -16.95 -20.76 -9.06
CA LEU A 122 -15.97 -20.42 -8.02
C LEU A 122 -16.29 -21.06 -6.67
N LEU A 123 -17.54 -20.94 -6.22
CA LEU A 123 -17.95 -21.36 -4.87
C LEU A 123 -18.55 -22.78 -4.83
N GLY A 124 -18.95 -23.34 -5.98
CA GLY A 124 -19.67 -24.61 -6.05
C GLY A 124 -21.08 -24.54 -5.43
N CYS A 125 -21.67 -23.35 -5.31
CA CYS A 125 -23.00 -23.13 -4.74
C CYS A 125 -24.11 -23.26 -5.80
N ASP A 126 -25.35 -23.40 -5.35
CA ASP A 126 -26.51 -23.35 -6.25
C ASP A 126 -26.82 -21.90 -6.68
N GLU A 127 -27.34 -21.72 -7.91
CA GLU A 127 -27.75 -20.40 -8.40
C GLU A 127 -28.77 -19.70 -7.48
N SER A 128 -29.65 -20.47 -6.82
CA SER A 128 -30.67 -19.97 -5.90
C SER A 128 -30.08 -19.36 -4.62
N GLU A 129 -28.82 -19.64 -4.32
CA GLU A 129 -28.14 -19.08 -3.15
C GLU A 129 -27.59 -17.67 -3.42
N ILE A 130 -27.47 -17.29 -4.70
CA ILE A 130 -26.92 -16.02 -5.12
C ILE A 130 -27.97 -14.91 -5.07
N ILE A 131 -27.72 -13.88 -4.29
CA ILE A 131 -28.61 -12.75 -4.11
C ILE A 131 -28.28 -11.65 -5.11
N LYS A 132 -29.29 -11.22 -5.88
CA LYS A 132 -29.13 -10.19 -6.95
C LYS A 132 -29.69 -8.87 -6.43
N VAL A 133 -28.83 -7.85 -6.22
CA VAL A 133 -29.19 -6.58 -5.57
C VAL A 133 -28.77 -5.35 -6.37
N SER A 134 -29.42 -4.23 -6.10
CA SER A 134 -28.88 -2.91 -6.39
C SER A 134 -28.73 -2.14 -5.07
N ALA A 135 -27.52 -1.95 -4.62
CA ALA A 135 -27.24 -1.15 -3.43
C ALA A 135 -27.63 0.32 -3.62
N LYS A 136 -27.63 0.81 -4.87
CA LYS A 136 -28.00 2.18 -5.22
C LYS A 136 -29.50 2.45 -5.11
N THR A 137 -30.32 1.52 -5.61
CA THR A 137 -31.78 1.66 -5.57
C THR A 137 -32.40 1.08 -4.31
N GLY A 138 -31.68 0.22 -3.59
CA GLY A 138 -32.16 -0.56 -2.46
C GLY A 138 -32.85 -1.86 -2.85
N GLU A 139 -32.92 -2.19 -4.13
CA GLU A 139 -33.60 -3.38 -4.64
C GLU A 139 -32.97 -4.66 -4.08
N ASN A 140 -33.80 -5.53 -3.48
CA ASN A 140 -33.46 -6.83 -2.92
C ASN A 140 -32.39 -6.81 -1.79
N VAL A 141 -32.06 -5.67 -1.20
CA VAL A 141 -31.09 -5.59 -0.10
C VAL A 141 -31.64 -6.21 1.19
N ASP A 142 -32.95 -6.22 1.37
CA ASP A 142 -33.65 -6.91 2.46
C ASP A 142 -33.46 -8.42 2.39
N TYR A 143 -33.49 -9.04 1.20
CA TYR A 143 -33.15 -10.47 1.05
C TYR A 143 -31.71 -10.78 1.49
N GLY A 144 -30.76 -9.83 1.24
CA GLY A 144 -29.40 -9.95 1.75
C GLY A 144 -29.34 -9.98 3.28
N LEU A 145 -30.11 -9.11 3.94
CA LEU A 145 -30.20 -9.08 5.41
C LEU A 145 -30.87 -10.35 5.97
N ASP A 146 -31.89 -10.86 5.29
CA ASP A 146 -32.57 -12.11 5.67
C ASP A 146 -31.60 -13.31 5.53
N ALA A 147 -30.85 -13.40 4.45
CA ALA A 147 -29.87 -14.45 4.24
C ALA A 147 -28.75 -14.46 5.32
N ILE A 148 -28.33 -13.28 5.80
CA ILE A 148 -27.37 -13.20 6.91
C ILE A 148 -27.95 -13.90 8.15
N ILE A 149 -29.21 -13.61 8.50
CA ILE A 149 -29.85 -14.22 9.67
C ILE A 149 -30.05 -15.75 9.50
N GLU A 150 -30.37 -16.19 8.30
CA GLU A 150 -30.69 -17.59 8.02
C GLU A 150 -29.43 -18.46 7.87
N ARG A 151 -28.36 -17.92 7.30
CA ARG A 151 -27.20 -18.69 6.86
C ARG A 151 -25.94 -18.50 7.70
N VAL A 152 -25.71 -17.30 8.27
CA VAL A 152 -24.53 -17.07 9.11
C VAL A 152 -24.80 -17.60 10.51
N PRO A 153 -23.94 -18.50 11.03
CA PRO A 153 -24.11 -19.02 12.38
C PRO A 153 -23.96 -17.90 13.42
N ALA A 154 -24.70 -18.02 14.51
CA ALA A 154 -24.50 -17.12 15.65
C ALA A 154 -23.10 -17.36 16.28
N PRO A 155 -22.52 -16.34 16.92
CA PRO A 155 -21.26 -16.49 17.64
C PRO A 155 -21.28 -17.70 18.58
N THR A 156 -20.25 -18.54 18.50
CA THR A 156 -20.13 -19.71 19.37
C THR A 156 -19.89 -19.23 20.80
N LYS A 157 -20.81 -19.51 21.72
CA LYS A 157 -20.60 -19.22 23.12
C LYS A 157 -19.54 -20.16 23.67
N THR A 158 -18.43 -19.58 24.09
CA THR A 158 -17.39 -20.33 24.81
C THR A 158 -17.90 -20.63 26.21
N ALA A 159 -17.75 -21.89 26.67
CA ALA A 159 -18.16 -22.31 28.00
C ALA A 159 -17.31 -21.71 29.15
N SER A 160 -16.41 -20.81 28.84
CA SER A 160 -15.50 -20.16 29.78
C SER A 160 -16.09 -18.81 30.25
N ASP A 161 -16.12 -18.61 31.55
CA ASP A 161 -16.45 -17.31 32.18
C ASP A 161 -15.31 -16.31 32.09
N GLU A 162 -14.17 -16.71 31.52
CA GLU A 162 -13.00 -15.86 31.34
C GLU A 162 -13.25 -14.81 30.26
N THR A 163 -12.89 -13.57 30.57
CA THR A 163 -13.00 -12.49 29.59
C THR A 163 -11.87 -12.58 28.57
N CYS A 164 -12.24 -12.75 27.31
CA CYS A 164 -11.32 -12.88 26.21
C CYS A 164 -11.83 -12.08 25.00
N ALA A 165 -11.08 -11.07 24.61
CA ALA A 165 -11.40 -10.23 23.45
C ALA A 165 -10.20 -10.09 22.52
N LEU A 166 -10.42 -10.21 21.21
CA LEU A 166 -9.40 -10.04 20.18
C LEU A 166 -9.38 -8.59 19.70
N ILE A 167 -8.21 -7.97 19.71
CA ILE A 167 -8.01 -6.65 19.10
C ILE A 167 -7.87 -6.86 17.60
N PHE A 168 -8.84 -6.39 16.80
CA PHE A 168 -8.76 -6.49 15.33
C PHE A 168 -8.36 -5.18 14.65
N ASP A 169 -8.51 -4.03 15.35
CA ASP A 169 -8.00 -2.74 14.89
C ASP A 169 -7.73 -1.78 16.08
N SER A 170 -6.97 -0.72 15.81
CA SER A 170 -6.70 0.33 16.79
C SER A 170 -6.42 1.66 16.09
N TYR A 171 -6.72 2.76 16.76
CA TYR A 171 -6.34 4.10 16.31
C TYR A 171 -6.10 5.04 17.50
N PHE A 172 -5.45 6.14 17.22
CA PHE A 172 -5.17 7.17 18.20
C PHE A 172 -6.10 8.37 18.00
N ASP A 173 -6.75 8.78 19.07
CA ASP A 173 -7.55 10.00 19.14
C ASP A 173 -6.80 11.02 20.01
N ASP A 174 -6.60 12.25 19.53
CA ASP A 174 -5.83 13.29 20.22
C ASP A 174 -6.43 13.64 21.60
N TYR A 175 -7.73 13.38 21.83
CA TYR A 175 -8.44 13.69 23.08
C TYR A 175 -8.66 12.47 23.98
N ARG A 176 -8.80 11.29 23.39
CA ARG A 176 -9.16 10.05 24.09
C ARG A 176 -8.02 9.05 24.25
N GLY A 177 -6.89 9.29 23.58
CA GLY A 177 -5.76 8.37 23.58
C GLY A 177 -5.96 7.18 22.63
N VAL A 178 -5.40 6.02 22.96
CA VAL A 178 -5.51 4.81 22.17
C VAL A 178 -6.88 4.20 22.33
N ILE A 179 -7.59 4.04 21.20
CA ILE A 179 -8.88 3.35 21.10
C ILE A 179 -8.65 2.06 20.33
N ILE A 180 -9.08 0.95 20.90
CA ILE A 180 -8.96 -0.39 20.30
C ILE A 180 -10.34 -0.92 19.93
N TYR A 181 -10.46 -1.52 18.76
CA TYR A 181 -11.64 -2.26 18.33
C TYR A 181 -11.45 -3.73 18.67
N VAL A 182 -12.45 -4.28 19.35
CA VAL A 182 -12.38 -5.64 19.89
C VAL A 182 -13.59 -6.48 19.49
N ARG A 183 -13.33 -7.77 19.29
CA ARG A 183 -14.33 -8.83 19.20
C ARG A 183 -14.31 -9.63 20.51
N MET A 184 -15.43 -9.65 21.22
CA MET A 184 -15.60 -10.45 22.42
C MET A 184 -15.80 -11.92 22.06
N PHE A 185 -14.90 -12.80 22.46
CA PHE A 185 -15.01 -14.25 22.26
C PHE A 185 -15.60 -14.97 23.46
N SER A 186 -15.39 -14.43 24.66
CA SER A 186 -15.98 -14.97 25.90
C SER A 186 -16.04 -13.92 27.00
N GLY A 187 -16.95 -14.14 27.95
CA GLY A 187 -17.08 -13.35 29.16
C GLY A 187 -17.67 -11.97 28.94
N LYS A 188 -17.36 -11.06 29.85
CA LYS A 188 -17.84 -9.68 29.87
C LYS A 188 -16.73 -8.70 30.16
N LEU A 189 -16.76 -7.54 29.51
CA LEU A 189 -15.81 -6.46 29.73
C LEU A 189 -16.54 -5.21 30.20
N PRO A 190 -16.59 -4.94 31.51
CA PRO A 190 -17.24 -3.76 32.04
C PRO A 190 -16.37 -2.50 31.88
N LYS A 191 -17.03 -1.37 31.79
CA LYS A 191 -16.39 -0.05 31.87
C LYS A 191 -15.59 0.09 33.20
N ASN A 192 -14.46 0.77 33.12
CA ASN A 192 -13.51 0.96 34.24
C ASN A 192 -12.86 -0.34 34.74
N ALA A 193 -12.93 -1.43 34.00
CA ALA A 193 -12.22 -2.65 34.35
C ALA A 193 -10.70 -2.51 34.16
N ASN A 194 -9.93 -3.14 35.05
CA ASN A 194 -8.49 -3.30 34.81
C ASN A 194 -8.28 -4.44 33.81
N ILE A 195 -7.71 -4.09 32.67
CA ILE A 195 -7.46 -4.98 31.55
C ILE A 195 -5.97 -5.26 31.38
N ARG A 196 -5.68 -6.40 30.76
CA ARG A 196 -4.32 -6.81 30.41
C ARG A 196 -4.27 -7.24 28.95
N MET A 197 -3.27 -6.76 28.23
CA MET A 197 -2.89 -7.21 26.89
C MET A 197 -1.98 -8.45 27.07
N MET A 198 -2.36 -9.60 26.52
CA MET A 198 -1.66 -10.85 26.82
C MET A 198 -0.31 -10.97 26.11
N ALA A 199 -0.19 -10.49 24.86
CA ALA A 199 1.04 -10.57 24.09
C ALA A 199 2.07 -9.51 24.51
N THR A 200 1.64 -8.26 24.75
CA THR A 200 2.55 -7.19 25.19
C THR A 200 2.80 -7.21 26.70
N GLY A 201 1.92 -7.85 27.47
CA GLY A 201 1.96 -7.84 28.94
C GLY A 201 1.54 -6.53 29.59
N SER A 202 1.12 -5.54 28.80
CA SER A 202 0.70 -4.21 29.28
C SER A 202 -0.61 -4.30 30.06
N ASN A 203 -0.69 -3.58 31.19
CA ASN A 203 -1.91 -3.46 31.98
C ASN A 203 -2.44 -2.04 31.83
N ASP A 204 -3.77 -1.90 31.75
CA ASP A 204 -4.43 -0.61 31.63
C ASP A 204 -5.87 -0.66 32.17
N ILE A 205 -6.61 0.43 32.03
CA ILE A 205 -8.01 0.56 32.42
C ILE A 205 -8.85 0.79 31.17
N ALA A 206 -9.94 0.04 31.02
CA ALA A 206 -10.97 0.28 30.01
C ALA A 206 -11.81 1.50 30.43
N LEU A 207 -11.32 2.71 30.17
CA LEU A 207 -11.96 3.96 30.60
C LEU A 207 -13.40 4.09 30.10
N GLU A 208 -13.63 3.66 28.88
CA GLU A 208 -14.94 3.58 28.25
C GLU A 208 -14.99 2.32 27.39
N VAL A 209 -16.14 1.68 27.35
CA VAL A 209 -16.46 0.59 26.42
C VAL A 209 -17.75 0.93 25.69
N GLY A 210 -17.92 0.44 24.48
CA GLY A 210 -19.14 0.73 23.72
C GLY A 210 -19.15 0.07 22.35
N VAL A 211 -20.17 0.41 21.57
CA VAL A 211 -20.44 -0.12 20.23
C VAL A 211 -20.52 1.02 19.22
N LEU A 212 -20.45 0.69 17.93
CA LEU A 212 -20.47 1.67 16.83
C LEU A 212 -21.81 1.60 16.08
N ASN A 213 -22.63 2.70 16.13
CA ASN A 213 -23.95 2.79 15.50
C ASN A 213 -24.11 4.02 14.57
N PRO A 214 -23.42 4.25 13.46
CA PRO A 214 -22.00 4.01 13.17
C PRO A 214 -21.07 4.78 14.11
N LYS A 215 -21.53 5.84 14.78
CA LYS A 215 -20.75 6.60 15.77
C LYS A 215 -20.59 5.82 17.06
N MET A 216 -19.52 6.11 17.78
CA MET A 216 -19.29 5.55 19.11
C MET A 216 -20.47 5.79 20.04
N SER A 217 -20.97 4.71 20.61
CA SER A 217 -22.06 4.70 21.59
C SER A 217 -21.62 3.99 22.86
N PRO A 218 -21.35 4.74 23.93
CA PRO A 218 -20.91 4.16 25.21
C PRO A 218 -21.91 3.16 25.78
N ARG A 219 -21.37 2.12 26.45
CA ARG A 219 -22.12 1.08 27.15
C ARG A 219 -21.52 0.86 28.54
N ASP A 220 -22.24 0.18 29.40
CA ASP A 220 -21.73 -0.20 30.72
C ASP A 220 -20.79 -1.41 30.64
N GLU A 221 -21.04 -2.30 29.69
CA GLU A 221 -20.22 -3.50 29.41
C GLU A 221 -20.32 -3.91 27.94
N LEU A 222 -19.29 -4.64 27.46
CA LEU A 222 -19.33 -5.48 26.27
C LEU A 222 -19.56 -6.93 26.69
N GLN A 223 -20.39 -7.65 25.92
CA GLN A 223 -20.76 -9.02 26.20
C GLN A 223 -20.18 -9.98 25.16
N ASP A 224 -20.20 -11.27 25.50
CA ASP A 224 -19.83 -12.36 24.60
C ASP A 224 -20.53 -12.22 23.23
N GLY A 225 -19.75 -12.39 22.16
CA GLY A 225 -20.22 -12.28 20.79
C GLY A 225 -20.30 -10.86 20.23
N GLU A 226 -20.09 -9.80 21.01
CA GLU A 226 -20.18 -8.42 20.53
C GLU A 226 -18.89 -7.92 19.90
N ILE A 227 -19.05 -7.06 18.90
CA ILE A 227 -17.98 -6.19 18.38
C ILE A 227 -18.18 -4.81 19.00
N GLY A 228 -17.10 -4.24 19.55
CA GLY A 228 -17.15 -2.95 20.19
C GLY A 228 -15.78 -2.26 20.23
N TYR A 229 -15.71 -1.18 20.99
CA TYR A 229 -14.48 -0.45 21.21
C TYR A 229 -14.17 -0.30 22.70
N ILE A 230 -12.90 -0.12 22.99
CA ILE A 230 -12.39 0.20 24.32
C ILE A 230 -11.54 1.47 24.21
N VAL A 231 -11.87 2.49 24.96
CA VAL A 231 -11.01 3.65 25.17
C VAL A 231 -10.04 3.31 26.29
N THR A 232 -8.76 3.36 26.00
CA THR A 232 -7.70 3.04 26.97
C THR A 232 -7.00 4.31 27.47
N ASN A 233 -6.12 4.18 28.46
CA ASN A 233 -5.22 5.25 28.88
C ASN A 233 -3.80 5.06 28.32
N LEU A 234 -3.62 4.12 27.38
CA LEU A 234 -2.35 3.86 26.73
C LEU A 234 -1.90 5.09 25.94
N LYS A 235 -0.60 5.34 25.97
CA LYS A 235 0.01 6.47 25.25
C LYS A 235 0.64 6.06 23.93
N ALA A 236 0.83 4.77 23.73
CA ALA A 236 1.43 4.21 22.52
C ALA A 236 0.70 2.93 22.12
N THR A 237 0.34 2.79 20.83
CA THR A 237 -0.36 1.59 20.34
C THR A 237 0.51 0.35 20.34
N ARG A 238 1.85 0.48 20.34
CA ARG A 238 2.73 -0.67 20.54
C ARG A 238 2.43 -1.45 21.84
N GLU A 239 1.69 -0.85 22.77
CA GLU A 239 1.24 -1.47 24.02
C GLU A 239 -0.06 -2.27 23.84
N ALA A 240 -0.84 -1.99 22.79
CA ALA A 240 -2.06 -2.70 22.42
C ALA A 240 -2.01 -3.07 20.93
N LYS A 241 -1.21 -4.07 20.59
CA LYS A 241 -1.03 -4.53 19.20
C LYS A 241 -2.30 -5.15 18.66
N VAL A 242 -2.58 -4.89 17.40
CA VAL A 242 -3.60 -5.62 16.65
C VAL A 242 -3.25 -7.11 16.62
N GLY A 243 -4.22 -7.97 16.93
CA GLY A 243 -4.02 -9.41 17.12
C GLY A 243 -3.71 -9.82 18.55
N ASP A 244 -3.57 -8.86 19.48
CA ASP A 244 -3.42 -9.17 20.90
C ASP A 244 -4.76 -9.54 21.54
N THR A 245 -4.70 -10.26 22.64
CA THR A 245 -5.86 -10.66 23.42
C THR A 245 -6.00 -9.76 24.65
N VAL A 246 -7.15 -9.14 24.80
CA VAL A 246 -7.53 -8.41 26.01
C VAL A 246 -8.23 -9.32 26.99
N THR A 247 -7.77 -9.30 28.23
CA THR A 247 -8.37 -10.04 29.35
C THR A 247 -8.46 -9.17 30.61
N LEU A 248 -9.17 -9.64 31.63
CA LEU A 248 -9.24 -8.94 32.92
C LEU A 248 -8.02 -9.28 33.79
N VAL A 249 -7.45 -8.28 34.46
CA VAL A 249 -6.30 -8.47 35.38
C VAL A 249 -6.66 -9.39 36.55
N LYS A 250 -7.91 -9.30 37.08
CA LYS A 250 -8.37 -10.09 38.21
C LYS A 250 -8.67 -11.55 37.90
N ALA A 251 -9.05 -11.84 36.64
CA ALA A 251 -9.39 -13.17 36.15
C ALA A 251 -8.83 -13.32 34.73
N PRO A 252 -7.51 -13.46 34.59
CA PRO A 252 -6.88 -13.53 33.27
C PRO A 252 -7.25 -14.81 32.56
N ALA A 253 -7.45 -14.74 31.25
CA ALA A 253 -7.65 -15.89 30.39
C ALA A 253 -6.42 -16.83 30.44
N HIS A 254 -6.65 -18.13 30.37
CA HIS A 254 -5.58 -19.14 30.41
C HIS A 254 -4.71 -19.13 29.17
N ALA A 255 -5.29 -18.84 28.00
CA ALA A 255 -4.60 -18.80 26.73
C ALA A 255 -4.98 -17.56 25.92
N ALA A 256 -4.00 -17.00 25.20
CA ALA A 256 -4.26 -15.97 24.22
C ALA A 256 -4.99 -16.56 23.01
N LEU A 257 -5.85 -15.77 22.38
CA LEU A 257 -6.45 -16.10 21.09
C LEU A 257 -5.36 -16.19 20.01
N PRO A 258 -5.55 -16.97 18.95
CA PRO A 258 -4.66 -16.94 17.81
C PRO A 258 -4.53 -15.50 17.29
N GLY A 259 -3.31 -14.97 17.34
CA GLY A 259 -3.02 -13.63 16.84
C GLY A 259 -2.85 -13.61 15.33
N TYR A 260 -2.72 -12.40 14.78
CA TYR A 260 -2.45 -12.24 13.35
C TYR A 260 -0.98 -12.51 13.02
N LYS A 261 -0.73 -13.00 11.80
CA LYS A 261 0.62 -13.09 11.26
C LYS A 261 1.21 -11.67 11.14
N ASN A 262 2.46 -11.49 11.54
CA ASN A 262 3.14 -10.22 11.32
C ASN A 262 3.30 -9.99 9.81
N VAL A 263 2.75 -8.90 9.33
CA VAL A 263 2.92 -8.48 7.94
C VAL A 263 4.26 -7.77 7.80
N ARG A 264 5.06 -8.17 6.83
CA ARG A 264 6.34 -7.53 6.53
C ARG A 264 6.15 -6.64 5.31
N PRO A 265 6.58 -5.37 5.37
CA PRO A 265 6.63 -4.53 4.20
C PRO A 265 7.67 -5.08 3.21
N PHE A 266 7.43 -4.87 1.93
CA PHE A 266 8.33 -5.27 0.84
C PHE A 266 8.60 -4.15 -0.17
N VAL A 267 7.92 -3.02 -0.03
CA VAL A 267 8.18 -1.78 -0.78
C VAL A 267 8.74 -0.75 0.18
N TYR A 268 9.87 -0.16 -0.16
CA TYR A 268 10.52 0.85 0.68
C TYR A 268 10.76 2.13 -0.11
N ALA A 269 10.50 3.28 0.53
CA ALA A 269 10.84 4.58 -0.04
C ALA A 269 11.36 5.53 1.06
N GLY A 270 12.27 6.41 0.70
CA GLY A 270 12.73 7.48 1.57
C GLY A 270 11.78 8.68 1.47
N PHE A 271 11.34 9.18 2.60
CA PHE A 271 10.51 10.37 2.75
C PHE A 271 11.31 11.47 3.41
N PHE A 272 11.52 12.56 2.70
CA PHE A 272 12.31 13.69 3.15
C PHE A 272 11.45 14.94 3.13
N PRO A 273 11.42 15.72 4.21
CA PRO A 273 10.74 17.02 4.18
C PRO A 273 11.51 17.99 3.28
N VAL A 274 10.81 18.84 2.54
CA VAL A 274 11.43 19.89 1.71
C VAL A 274 12.26 20.85 2.59
N SER A 275 11.78 21.15 3.80
CA SER A 275 12.54 21.89 4.81
C SER A 275 13.02 20.97 5.92
N ASN A 276 14.34 20.98 6.20
CA ASN A 276 14.92 20.16 7.26
C ASN A 276 14.33 20.41 8.66
N ASP A 277 13.76 21.59 8.90
CA ASP A 277 13.10 21.93 10.17
C ASP A 277 11.86 21.06 10.43
N GLN A 278 11.22 20.56 9.37
CA GLN A 278 10.04 19.71 9.45
C GLN A 278 10.34 18.21 9.72
N TYR A 279 11.61 17.82 9.87
CA TYR A 279 11.97 16.43 10.17
C TYR A 279 11.31 15.91 11.45
N LYS A 280 11.24 16.75 12.49
CA LYS A 280 10.59 16.38 13.73
C LYS A 280 9.08 16.17 13.53
N ASP A 281 8.44 17.05 12.76
CA ASP A 281 7.01 16.97 12.46
C ASP A 281 6.69 15.72 11.63
N LEU A 282 7.56 15.38 10.64
CA LEU A 282 7.44 14.14 9.87
C LEU A 282 7.51 12.91 10.77
N LYS A 283 8.45 12.88 11.72
CA LYS A 283 8.58 11.77 12.66
C LYS A 283 7.35 11.64 13.56
N GLU A 284 6.86 12.74 14.13
CA GLU A 284 5.65 12.75 14.97
C GLU A 284 4.39 12.33 14.16
N ALA A 285 4.27 12.79 12.91
CA ALA A 285 3.19 12.40 12.02
C ALA A 285 3.21 10.90 11.73
N LEU A 286 4.39 10.34 11.42
CA LEU A 286 4.53 8.89 11.20
C LEU A 286 4.31 8.06 12.46
N GLU A 287 4.76 8.53 13.61
CA GLU A 287 4.40 7.92 14.89
C GLU A 287 2.88 7.83 15.04
N LYS A 288 2.14 8.90 14.79
CA LYS A 288 0.66 8.89 14.81
C LYS A 288 0.05 7.94 13.78
N LEU A 289 0.52 7.97 12.53
CA LEU A 289 0.01 7.06 11.48
C LEU A 289 0.25 5.59 11.80
N SER A 290 1.44 5.25 12.32
CA SER A 290 1.77 3.86 12.70
C SER A 290 0.91 3.31 13.83
N LEU A 291 0.20 4.20 14.55
CA LEU A 291 -0.78 3.81 15.56
C LEU A 291 -2.04 3.22 14.94
N SER A 292 -2.41 3.68 13.77
CA SER A 292 -3.59 3.20 13.03
C SER A 292 -3.24 2.22 11.90
N ASP A 293 -1.97 2.09 11.58
CA ASP A 293 -1.46 1.22 10.51
C ASP A 293 -0.27 0.38 11.00
N SER A 294 -0.55 -0.82 11.45
CA SER A 294 0.46 -1.72 12.02
C SER A 294 1.42 -2.32 10.98
N ALA A 295 1.14 -2.16 9.70
CA ALA A 295 2.03 -2.58 8.62
C ALA A 295 3.14 -1.55 8.36
N LEU A 296 2.95 -0.31 8.81
CA LEU A 296 3.88 0.78 8.61
C LEU A 296 5.13 0.58 9.48
N GLN A 297 6.27 0.45 8.83
CA GLN A 297 7.59 0.37 9.48
C GLN A 297 8.46 1.50 8.96
N TYR A 298 9.24 2.14 9.82
CA TYR A 298 10.11 3.22 9.40
C TYR A 298 11.40 3.26 10.22
N GLU A 299 12.45 3.75 9.59
CA GLU A 299 13.77 3.95 10.18
C GLU A 299 14.37 5.29 9.73
N PRO A 300 15.23 5.92 10.54
CA PRO A 300 15.92 7.14 10.14
C PRO A 300 16.76 6.94 8.89
N GLU A 301 16.68 7.88 7.96
CA GLU A 301 17.51 7.94 6.76
C GLU A 301 18.20 9.29 6.65
N ASN A 302 19.44 9.33 6.21
CA ASN A 302 20.17 10.56 5.97
C ASN A 302 20.75 10.57 4.56
N SER A 303 20.37 11.58 3.79
CA SER A 303 20.89 11.81 2.46
C SER A 303 21.78 13.06 2.45
N PRO A 304 23.01 12.98 1.90
CA PRO A 304 23.89 14.16 1.77
C PRO A 304 23.25 15.30 0.97
N VAL A 305 22.25 15.01 0.12
CA VAL A 305 21.56 15.97 -0.75
C VAL A 305 20.24 16.43 -0.15
N LEU A 306 19.44 15.50 0.40
CA LEU A 306 18.09 15.75 0.90
C LEU A 306 18.05 16.05 2.41
N GLY A 307 19.14 15.80 3.13
CA GLY A 307 19.20 15.95 4.59
C GLY A 307 18.59 14.76 5.34
N PHE A 308 17.95 15.05 6.47
CA PHE A 308 17.34 14.02 7.33
C PHE A 308 15.94 13.67 6.83
N GLY A 309 15.67 12.38 6.75
CA GLY A 309 14.40 11.80 6.35
C GLY A 309 14.12 10.49 7.06
N LEU A 310 13.09 9.80 6.63
CA LEU A 310 12.71 8.49 7.13
C LEU A 310 12.53 7.53 5.95
N ARG A 311 13.12 6.35 6.04
CA ARG A 311 12.83 5.24 5.14
C ARG A 311 11.64 4.49 5.67
N ILE A 312 10.62 4.37 4.84
CA ILE A 312 9.33 3.81 5.22
C ILE A 312 9.08 2.56 4.39
N GLY A 313 8.62 1.50 5.06
CA GLY A 313 8.21 0.25 4.43
C GLY A 313 6.69 0.19 4.27
N PHE A 314 6.24 -0.27 3.11
CA PHE A 314 4.84 -0.34 2.68
C PHE A 314 4.50 -1.74 2.14
N LEU A 315 3.20 -2.06 2.08
CA LEU A 315 2.68 -3.30 1.52
C LEU A 315 2.48 -3.25 0.00
N GLY A 316 2.54 -2.07 -0.59
CA GLY A 316 2.40 -1.84 -2.02
C GLY A 316 2.48 -0.37 -2.37
N LEU A 317 2.36 -0.04 -3.66
CA LEU A 317 2.43 1.33 -4.13
C LEU A 317 1.22 2.17 -3.74
N LEU A 318 0.03 1.59 -3.78
CA LEU A 318 -1.19 2.30 -3.35
C LEU A 318 -1.11 2.64 -1.87
N HIS A 319 -0.62 1.72 -1.04
CA HIS A 319 -0.37 1.98 0.37
C HIS A 319 0.62 3.15 0.57
N MET A 320 1.74 3.16 -0.18
CA MET A 320 2.71 4.26 -0.16
C MET A 320 2.07 5.60 -0.55
N ASP A 321 1.30 5.63 -1.62
CA ASP A 321 0.64 6.85 -2.10
C ASP A 321 -0.37 7.40 -1.09
N ILE A 322 -1.12 6.52 -0.44
CA ILE A 322 -2.09 6.91 0.59
C ILE A 322 -1.37 7.51 1.81
N ILE A 323 -0.29 6.87 2.29
CA ILE A 323 0.47 7.41 3.42
C ILE A 323 1.10 8.76 3.06
N ARG A 324 1.63 8.92 1.84
CA ARG A 324 2.14 10.20 1.35
C ARG A 324 1.06 11.28 1.39
N GLU A 325 -0.09 11.02 0.77
CA GLU A 325 -1.19 12.01 0.74
C GLU A 325 -1.73 12.33 2.14
N ARG A 326 -1.77 11.36 3.03
CA ARG A 326 -2.16 11.60 4.43
C ARG A 326 -1.14 12.51 5.14
N LEU A 327 0.16 12.27 4.97
CA LEU A 327 1.20 13.13 5.53
C LEU A 327 1.11 14.57 5.00
N GLU A 328 0.85 14.73 3.70
CA GLU A 328 0.69 16.03 3.05
C GLU A 328 -0.59 16.75 3.51
N ARG A 329 -1.74 16.07 3.54
CA ARG A 329 -3.06 16.68 3.80
C ARG A 329 -3.39 16.82 5.28
N GLU A 330 -3.16 15.76 6.08
CA GLU A 330 -3.55 15.73 7.50
C GLU A 330 -2.52 16.46 8.37
N PHE A 331 -1.23 16.44 7.99
CA PHE A 331 -0.14 17.02 8.78
C PHE A 331 0.53 18.24 8.12
N GLY A 332 0.14 18.61 6.90
CA GLY A 332 0.64 19.81 6.21
C GLY A 332 2.12 19.74 5.84
N LEU A 333 2.64 18.54 5.58
CA LEU A 333 4.04 18.30 5.25
C LEU A 333 4.28 18.38 3.74
N ASP A 334 5.30 19.11 3.32
CA ASP A 334 5.80 19.07 1.94
C ASP A 334 6.93 18.05 1.84
N LEU A 335 6.72 16.99 1.05
CA LEU A 335 7.58 15.81 1.05
C LEU A 335 8.24 15.56 -0.30
N ILE A 336 9.50 15.14 -0.25
CA ILE A 336 10.23 14.53 -1.36
C ILE A 336 10.26 13.04 -1.10
N VAL A 337 9.69 12.26 -2.02
CA VAL A 337 9.68 10.80 -1.96
C VAL A 337 10.68 10.25 -2.95
N THR A 338 11.58 9.37 -2.48
CA THR A 338 12.54 8.69 -3.36
C THR A 338 11.88 7.57 -4.14
N ASN A 339 12.56 7.06 -5.17
CA ASN A 339 12.05 5.94 -5.94
C ASN A 339 11.79 4.73 -5.02
N PRO A 340 10.61 4.08 -5.15
CA PRO A 340 10.34 2.85 -4.43
C PRO A 340 11.37 1.77 -4.76
N SER A 341 11.82 1.07 -3.75
CA SER A 341 12.75 -0.06 -3.85
C SER A 341 12.18 -1.25 -3.09
N THR A 342 12.66 -2.43 -3.41
CA THR A 342 12.44 -3.63 -2.61
C THR A 342 13.62 -3.84 -1.66
N ASP A 343 13.49 -4.75 -0.72
CA ASP A 343 14.62 -5.26 0.04
C ASP A 343 15.40 -6.30 -0.79
N TYR A 344 16.71 -6.36 -0.58
CA TYR A 344 17.58 -7.33 -1.25
C TYR A 344 18.40 -8.07 -0.19
N HIS A 345 18.57 -9.37 -0.38
CA HIS A 345 19.50 -10.15 0.42
C HIS A 345 20.85 -10.23 -0.30
N VAL A 346 21.88 -9.72 0.33
CA VAL A 346 23.24 -9.69 -0.23
C VAL A 346 24.12 -10.64 0.55
N VAL A 347 24.71 -11.60 -0.16
CA VAL A 347 25.71 -12.52 0.39
C VAL A 347 27.09 -11.95 0.09
N LEU A 348 27.87 -11.69 1.13
CA LEU A 348 29.24 -11.22 1.00
C LEU A 348 30.21 -12.36 0.68
N THR A 349 31.37 -12.02 0.12
CA THR A 349 32.45 -13.00 -0.14
C THR A 349 32.98 -13.66 1.13
N THR A 350 32.70 -13.10 2.30
CA THR A 350 32.99 -13.67 3.63
C THR A 350 31.99 -14.74 4.05
N GLY A 351 30.86 -14.89 3.34
CA GLY A 351 29.73 -15.74 3.72
C GLY A 351 28.73 -15.08 4.67
N GLU A 352 28.91 -13.82 5.03
CA GLU A 352 27.95 -13.04 5.81
C GLU A 352 26.77 -12.63 4.92
N GLU A 353 25.54 -12.74 5.42
CA GLU A 353 24.33 -12.28 4.75
C GLU A 353 23.86 -10.97 5.36
N ILE A 354 23.55 -9.99 4.52
CA ILE A 354 23.02 -8.68 4.92
C ILE A 354 21.79 -8.32 4.10
N ASP A 355 20.84 -7.65 4.74
CA ASP A 355 19.65 -7.12 4.08
C ASP A 355 19.88 -5.64 3.75
N ILE A 356 19.65 -5.25 2.51
CA ILE A 356 19.73 -3.86 2.08
C ILE A 356 18.36 -3.42 1.53
N ARG A 357 17.96 -2.18 1.85
CA ARG A 357 16.68 -1.59 1.46
C ARG A 357 16.84 -0.38 0.54
N SER A 358 18.08 0.03 0.32
CA SER A 358 18.45 1.11 -0.59
C SER A 358 19.61 0.67 -1.47
N ALA A 359 19.60 1.14 -2.71
CA ALA A 359 20.75 0.95 -3.61
C ALA A 359 22.04 1.56 -3.05
N SER A 360 21.94 2.65 -2.25
CA SER A 360 23.07 3.29 -1.59
C SER A 360 23.76 2.40 -0.57
N ASP A 361 23.03 1.46 0.04
CA ASP A 361 23.53 0.58 1.10
C ASP A 361 24.33 -0.61 0.55
N LEU A 362 24.31 -0.82 -0.79
CA LEU A 362 25.05 -1.90 -1.42
C LEU A 362 26.56 -1.72 -1.16
N PRO A 363 27.22 -2.69 -0.53
CA PRO A 363 28.66 -2.69 -0.35
C PRO A 363 29.44 -2.63 -1.68
N ASP A 364 30.76 -2.42 -1.61
CA ASP A 364 31.60 -2.51 -2.80
C ASP A 364 31.39 -3.87 -3.49
N ILE A 365 31.14 -3.85 -4.80
CA ILE A 365 30.79 -5.05 -5.58
C ILE A 365 31.87 -6.15 -5.48
N THR A 366 33.12 -5.79 -5.19
CA THR A 366 34.22 -6.76 -4.98
C THR A 366 34.05 -7.61 -3.71
N ARG A 367 33.22 -7.15 -2.77
CA ARG A 367 32.90 -7.85 -1.54
C ARG A 367 31.57 -8.63 -1.62
N VAL A 368 30.84 -8.51 -2.71
CA VAL A 368 29.56 -9.16 -2.93
C VAL A 368 29.78 -10.45 -3.71
N ALA A 369 29.27 -11.56 -3.18
CA ALA A 369 29.27 -12.85 -3.85
C ALA A 369 27.99 -13.07 -4.64
N GLU A 370 26.84 -12.69 -4.07
CA GLU A 370 25.51 -12.92 -4.64
C GLU A 370 24.53 -11.84 -4.17
N ILE A 371 23.61 -11.44 -5.03
CA ILE A 371 22.49 -10.56 -4.69
C ILE A 371 21.20 -11.30 -5.02
N ARG A 372 20.29 -11.41 -4.04
CA ARG A 372 18.97 -12.00 -4.19
C ARG A 372 17.91 -10.91 -4.16
N GLU A 373 17.07 -10.89 -5.19
CA GLU A 373 15.90 -9.99 -5.25
C GLU A 373 14.62 -10.75 -4.90
N PRO A 374 13.62 -10.06 -4.29
CA PRO A 374 12.32 -10.67 -4.04
C PRO A 374 11.55 -10.85 -5.35
N TRP A 375 10.95 -12.01 -5.49
CA TRP A 375 10.04 -12.35 -6.58
C TRP A 375 8.61 -12.41 -6.06
N ALA A 376 7.67 -12.04 -6.92
CA ALA A 376 6.25 -12.16 -6.68
C ALA A 376 5.69 -13.34 -7.48
N LYS A 377 4.73 -14.03 -6.87
CA LYS A 377 3.78 -14.88 -7.57
C LYS A 377 2.58 -14.02 -7.95
N GLY A 378 2.38 -13.84 -9.24
CA GLY A 378 1.30 -13.02 -9.78
C GLY A 378 0.19 -13.87 -10.36
N GLU A 379 -1.04 -13.39 -10.23
CA GLU A 379 -2.23 -13.96 -10.83
C GLU A 379 -2.98 -12.87 -11.61
N ILE A 380 -3.25 -13.11 -12.89
CA ILE A 380 -4.01 -12.19 -13.74
C ILE A 380 -5.27 -12.89 -14.23
N ILE A 381 -6.43 -12.27 -14.03
CA ILE A 381 -7.70 -12.71 -14.60
C ILE A 381 -8.08 -11.78 -15.75
N THR A 382 -8.34 -12.36 -16.92
CA THR A 382 -8.58 -11.61 -18.14
C THR A 382 -9.53 -12.33 -19.10
N PRO A 383 -10.25 -11.64 -20.00
CA PRO A 383 -10.87 -12.25 -21.17
C PRO A 383 -9.82 -12.94 -22.06
N LYS A 384 -10.19 -14.06 -22.71
CA LYS A 384 -9.26 -14.90 -23.50
C LYS A 384 -8.53 -14.16 -24.61
N GLU A 385 -9.14 -13.12 -25.15
CA GLU A 385 -8.59 -12.30 -26.26
C GLU A 385 -7.30 -11.54 -25.89
N TYR A 386 -7.07 -11.26 -24.59
CA TYR A 386 -5.92 -10.50 -24.10
C TYR A 386 -4.74 -11.38 -23.64
N ILE A 387 -4.87 -12.73 -23.70
CA ILE A 387 -3.80 -13.64 -23.22
C ILE A 387 -2.45 -13.32 -23.89
N GLY A 388 -2.45 -13.12 -25.21
CA GLY A 388 -1.21 -12.85 -25.95
C GLY A 388 -0.48 -11.60 -25.48
N SER A 389 -1.20 -10.47 -25.39
CA SER A 389 -0.63 -9.19 -24.93
C SER A 389 -0.14 -9.24 -23.47
N ILE A 390 -0.82 -10.02 -22.62
CA ILE A 390 -0.41 -10.21 -21.23
C ILE A 390 0.86 -11.06 -21.14
N LEU A 391 0.97 -12.13 -21.91
CA LEU A 391 2.18 -12.95 -21.93
C LEU A 391 3.39 -12.14 -22.41
N GLU A 392 3.22 -11.30 -23.42
CA GLU A 392 4.28 -10.37 -23.88
C GLU A 392 4.67 -9.39 -22.77
N LEU A 393 3.70 -8.84 -22.04
CA LEU A 393 3.94 -7.95 -20.92
C LEU A 393 4.71 -8.66 -19.81
N ILE A 394 4.29 -9.87 -19.40
CA ILE A 394 4.97 -10.67 -18.37
C ILE A 394 6.45 -10.90 -18.75
N VAL A 395 6.70 -11.33 -19.99
CA VAL A 395 8.07 -11.57 -20.48
C VAL A 395 8.89 -10.27 -20.50
N SER A 396 8.29 -9.14 -20.89
CA SER A 396 8.97 -7.83 -20.88
C SER A 396 9.39 -7.38 -19.48
N LYS A 397 8.72 -7.89 -18.44
CA LYS A 397 9.02 -7.64 -17.01
C LYS A 397 9.86 -8.75 -16.37
N ARG A 398 10.58 -9.54 -17.16
CA ARG A 398 11.38 -10.69 -16.71
C ARG A 398 10.55 -11.79 -16.03
N GLY A 399 9.23 -11.75 -16.21
CA GLY A 399 8.33 -12.72 -15.62
C GLY A 399 8.35 -14.05 -16.37
N VAL A 400 8.02 -15.10 -15.61
CA VAL A 400 7.94 -16.49 -16.11
C VAL A 400 6.52 -17.00 -15.91
N GLN A 401 5.80 -17.21 -16.99
CA GLN A 401 4.47 -17.83 -16.95
C GLN A 401 4.56 -19.25 -16.38
N LYS A 402 3.68 -19.60 -15.43
CA LYS A 402 3.60 -20.91 -14.78
C LYS A 402 2.46 -21.75 -15.30
N ASN A 403 1.26 -21.20 -15.23
CA ASN A 403 0.04 -21.92 -15.57
C ASN A 403 -0.95 -20.98 -16.27
N ILE A 404 -1.86 -21.55 -17.05
CA ILE A 404 -3.05 -20.87 -17.55
C ILE A 404 -4.23 -21.80 -17.33
N SER A 405 -5.15 -21.36 -16.51
CA SER A 405 -6.42 -22.04 -16.25
C SER A 405 -7.59 -21.18 -16.74
N TYR A 406 -8.79 -21.72 -16.74
CA TYR A 406 -9.96 -21.04 -17.26
C TYR A 406 -11.11 -21.12 -16.26
N ILE A 407 -11.71 -19.98 -16.00
CA ILE A 407 -12.99 -19.87 -15.26
C ILE A 407 -14.00 -19.36 -16.28
N ASP A 408 -14.81 -20.25 -16.82
CA ASP A 408 -15.77 -20.00 -17.91
C ASP A 408 -15.14 -19.29 -19.12
N THR A 409 -15.45 -18.03 -19.36
CA THR A 409 -14.96 -17.23 -20.48
C THR A 409 -13.64 -16.50 -20.19
N ARG A 410 -13.17 -16.53 -18.95
CA ARG A 410 -11.95 -15.85 -18.52
C ARG A 410 -10.77 -16.81 -18.40
N ALA A 411 -9.58 -16.30 -18.66
CA ALA A 411 -8.33 -16.96 -18.38
C ALA A 411 -7.76 -16.46 -17.05
N VAL A 412 -7.21 -17.36 -16.26
CA VAL A 412 -6.40 -17.10 -15.08
C VAL A 412 -4.97 -17.45 -15.44
N ILE A 413 -4.09 -16.48 -15.38
CA ILE A 413 -2.67 -16.61 -15.76
C ILE A 413 -1.83 -16.49 -14.50
N ASP A 414 -1.19 -17.58 -14.10
CA ASP A 414 -0.24 -17.63 -12.99
C ASP A 414 1.17 -17.41 -13.53
N PHE A 415 1.93 -16.54 -12.87
CA PHE A 415 3.30 -16.23 -13.27
C PHE A 415 4.15 -15.82 -12.06
N ASP A 416 5.47 -15.98 -12.18
CA ASP A 416 6.44 -15.40 -11.26
C ASP A 416 7.16 -14.25 -11.96
N ALA A 417 7.44 -13.17 -11.23
CA ALA A 417 8.22 -12.05 -11.74
C ALA A 417 8.97 -11.33 -10.60
N PRO A 418 10.11 -10.65 -10.92
CA PRO A 418 10.79 -9.82 -9.94
C PRO A 418 9.87 -8.71 -9.43
N MET A 419 9.78 -8.56 -8.12
CA MET A 419 8.92 -7.56 -7.48
C MET A 419 9.21 -6.14 -7.98
N ALA A 420 10.49 -5.78 -8.14
CA ALA A 420 10.90 -4.47 -8.62
C ALA A 420 10.33 -4.11 -10.00
N ASN A 421 10.14 -5.10 -10.91
CA ASN A 421 9.59 -4.90 -12.23
C ASN A 421 8.07 -4.77 -12.23
N LEU A 422 7.39 -5.27 -11.20
CA LEU A 422 5.94 -5.12 -11.02
C LEU A 422 5.57 -3.77 -10.39
N LEU A 423 6.43 -3.24 -9.51
CA LEU A 423 6.18 -2.01 -8.77
C LEU A 423 6.20 -0.73 -9.62
N THR A 424 6.79 -0.73 -10.80
CA THR A 424 7.03 0.54 -11.51
C THR A 424 5.85 0.98 -12.37
N ASP A 425 5.39 0.17 -13.30
CA ASP A 425 4.38 0.55 -14.30
C ASP A 425 3.56 -0.64 -14.81
N PHE A 426 3.76 -1.81 -14.21
CA PHE A 426 3.12 -3.04 -14.66
C PHE A 426 1.59 -2.93 -14.68
N TYR A 427 1.00 -2.37 -13.62
CA TYR A 427 -0.45 -2.25 -13.52
C TYR A 427 -1.03 -1.34 -14.59
N ASP A 428 -0.39 -0.21 -14.88
CA ASP A 428 -0.83 0.73 -15.90
C ASP A 428 -0.67 0.13 -17.31
N GLN A 429 0.44 -0.57 -17.55
CA GLN A 429 0.64 -1.29 -18.81
C GLN A 429 -0.36 -2.44 -18.99
N LEU A 430 -0.64 -3.21 -17.92
CA LEU A 430 -1.65 -4.25 -17.94
C LEU A 430 -3.04 -3.70 -18.27
N LYS A 431 -3.43 -2.62 -17.58
CA LYS A 431 -4.69 -1.93 -17.82
C LYS A 431 -4.80 -1.41 -19.25
N SER A 432 -3.74 -0.82 -19.76
CA SER A 432 -3.68 -0.33 -21.14
C SER A 432 -3.76 -1.47 -22.16
N ALA A 433 -2.99 -2.56 -21.97
CA ALA A 433 -2.94 -3.71 -22.85
C ALA A 433 -4.26 -4.50 -22.91
N THR A 434 -5.10 -4.36 -21.88
CA THR A 434 -6.36 -5.11 -21.76
C THR A 434 -7.61 -4.21 -21.73
N SER A 435 -7.46 -2.94 -22.11
CA SER A 435 -8.57 -1.96 -22.06
C SER A 435 -9.25 -1.88 -20.67
N GLY A 436 -8.52 -2.21 -19.61
CA GLY A 436 -9.01 -2.23 -18.23
C GLY A 436 -9.80 -3.50 -17.84
N TYR A 437 -9.85 -4.52 -18.69
CA TYR A 437 -10.58 -5.75 -18.41
C TYR A 437 -9.80 -6.79 -17.60
N ALA A 438 -8.47 -6.66 -17.48
CA ALA A 438 -7.68 -7.53 -16.62
C ALA A 438 -7.64 -7.03 -15.18
N SER A 439 -7.72 -7.96 -14.25
CA SER A 439 -7.42 -7.75 -12.84
C SER A 439 -6.14 -8.48 -12.47
N PHE A 440 -5.39 -7.94 -11.51
CA PHE A 440 -4.10 -8.44 -11.10
C PHE A 440 -4.01 -8.52 -9.58
N ASN A 441 -3.48 -9.63 -9.09
CA ASN A 441 -3.13 -9.86 -7.71
C ASN A 441 -1.71 -10.44 -7.63
N TYR A 442 -1.03 -10.27 -6.51
CA TYR A 442 0.31 -10.84 -6.30
C TYR A 442 0.59 -11.09 -4.81
N GLU A 443 1.49 -12.04 -4.56
CA GLU A 443 2.03 -12.32 -3.24
C GLU A 443 3.55 -12.49 -3.31
N LEU A 444 4.24 -12.38 -2.17
CA LEU A 444 5.68 -12.60 -2.12
C LEU A 444 6.01 -14.07 -2.39
N GLY A 445 6.79 -14.33 -3.45
CA GLY A 445 7.15 -15.67 -3.92
C GLY A 445 8.51 -16.18 -3.42
N GLY A 446 9.25 -15.37 -2.64
CA GLY A 446 10.59 -15.69 -2.15
C GLY A 446 11.68 -14.83 -2.81
N TYR A 447 12.94 -15.23 -2.62
CA TYR A 447 14.10 -14.49 -3.13
C TYR A 447 14.88 -15.35 -4.11
N HIS A 448 15.26 -14.76 -5.26
CA HIS A 448 16.06 -15.41 -6.29
C HIS A 448 17.37 -14.67 -6.50
N ALA A 449 18.46 -15.43 -6.68
CA ALA A 449 19.76 -14.89 -7.04
C ALA A 449 19.75 -14.43 -8.50
N GLU A 450 20.11 -13.17 -8.74
CA GLU A 450 20.06 -12.54 -10.07
C GLU A 450 21.26 -11.63 -10.31
N ASP A 451 21.57 -11.37 -11.58
CA ASP A 451 22.67 -10.46 -11.94
C ASP A 451 22.27 -8.99 -11.80
N LEU A 452 22.18 -8.54 -10.56
CA LEU A 452 21.79 -7.19 -10.22
C LEU A 452 23.00 -6.27 -10.14
N VAL A 453 22.78 -5.02 -10.57
CA VAL A 453 23.78 -3.96 -10.52
C VAL A 453 23.18 -2.70 -9.94
N ARG A 454 24.03 -1.92 -9.25
CA ARG A 454 23.66 -0.55 -8.85
C ARG A 454 23.95 0.41 -9.98
N ILE A 455 22.95 1.20 -10.36
CA ILE A 455 23.08 2.32 -11.28
C ILE A 455 23.18 3.59 -10.46
N ASP A 456 24.32 4.26 -10.53
CA ASP A 456 24.55 5.55 -9.88
C ASP A 456 24.29 6.69 -10.88
N PHE A 457 23.54 7.71 -10.43
CA PHE A 457 23.32 8.92 -11.24
C PHE A 457 24.21 10.04 -10.71
N LEU A 458 24.94 10.66 -11.65
CA LEU A 458 25.86 11.76 -11.35
C LEU A 458 25.39 13.06 -12.02
N VAL A 459 25.36 14.13 -11.24
CA VAL A 459 25.07 15.48 -11.68
C VAL A 459 26.34 16.32 -11.49
N ALA A 460 26.85 16.87 -12.57
CA ALA A 460 28.15 17.61 -12.59
C ALA A 460 29.35 16.79 -12.05
N GLY A 461 29.26 15.46 -12.07
CA GLY A 461 30.30 14.55 -11.56
C GLY A 461 30.11 14.14 -10.09
N GLU A 462 29.14 14.71 -9.39
CA GLU A 462 28.76 14.31 -8.02
C GLU A 462 27.66 13.24 -8.06
N ARG A 463 27.85 12.14 -7.34
CA ARG A 463 26.84 11.07 -7.22
C ARG A 463 25.70 11.52 -6.32
N ILE A 464 24.48 11.26 -6.77
CA ILE A 464 23.26 11.55 -6.03
C ILE A 464 22.69 10.22 -5.51
N ASP A 465 23.00 9.88 -4.27
CA ASP A 465 22.63 8.59 -3.67
C ASP A 465 21.12 8.33 -3.68
N ALA A 466 20.31 9.37 -3.47
CA ALA A 466 18.85 9.30 -3.50
C ALA A 466 18.25 8.94 -4.88
N LEU A 467 19.04 9.06 -5.96
CA LEU A 467 18.65 8.66 -7.32
C LEU A 467 19.21 7.29 -7.69
N SER A 468 20.12 6.71 -6.91
CA SER A 468 20.69 5.38 -7.21
C SER A 468 19.62 4.31 -7.15
N VAL A 469 19.67 3.37 -8.10
CA VAL A 469 18.69 2.26 -8.19
C VAL A 469 19.39 0.92 -8.41
N MET A 470 18.77 -0.14 -7.89
CA MET A 470 19.13 -1.50 -8.24
C MET A 470 18.38 -1.90 -9.52
N ALA A 471 19.05 -2.56 -10.42
CA ALA A 471 18.44 -3.07 -11.65
C ALA A 471 19.16 -4.34 -12.12
N HIS A 472 18.44 -5.18 -12.86
CA HIS A 472 19.08 -6.28 -13.55
C HIS A 472 20.01 -5.76 -14.66
N ARG A 473 21.15 -6.41 -14.86
CA ARG A 473 22.20 -5.95 -15.78
C ARG A 473 21.68 -5.77 -17.21
N SER A 474 20.74 -6.61 -17.66
CA SER A 474 20.17 -6.51 -19.01
C SER A 474 19.33 -5.24 -19.22
N GLU A 475 18.75 -4.67 -18.16
CA GLU A 475 17.88 -3.49 -18.20
C GLU A 475 18.64 -2.19 -17.88
N ALA A 476 19.82 -2.31 -17.27
CA ALA A 476 20.57 -1.19 -16.71
C ALA A 476 20.88 -0.08 -17.73
N ASP A 477 21.27 -0.46 -18.97
CA ASP A 477 21.57 0.52 -20.03
C ASP A 477 20.32 1.28 -20.51
N ALA A 478 19.15 0.64 -20.51
CA ALA A 478 17.89 1.26 -20.88
C ALA A 478 17.42 2.24 -19.79
N ILE A 479 17.41 1.79 -18.53
CA ILE A 479 17.06 2.60 -17.35
C ILE A 479 17.99 3.82 -17.26
N GLY A 480 19.31 3.62 -17.40
CA GLY A 480 20.28 4.71 -17.35
C GLY A 480 20.03 5.78 -18.41
N ARG A 481 19.68 5.41 -19.64
CA ARG A 481 19.34 6.34 -20.73
C ARG A 481 18.05 7.09 -20.48
N GLU A 482 17.02 6.38 -20.07
CA GLU A 482 15.70 6.99 -19.80
C GLU A 482 15.80 8.04 -18.69
N VAL A 483 16.37 7.67 -17.55
CA VAL A 483 16.48 8.56 -16.40
C VAL A 483 17.35 9.77 -16.69
N THR A 484 18.52 9.61 -17.34
CA THR A 484 19.36 10.77 -17.70
C THR A 484 18.65 11.71 -18.66
N LYS A 485 17.84 11.20 -19.58
CA LYS A 485 17.01 12.01 -20.50
C LYS A 485 15.94 12.80 -19.74
N LYS A 486 15.25 12.16 -18.80
CA LYS A 486 14.23 12.81 -17.95
C LYS A 486 14.85 13.85 -17.02
N LEU A 487 15.96 13.55 -16.37
CA LEU A 487 16.70 14.52 -15.54
C LEU A 487 17.10 15.76 -16.32
N LYS A 488 17.44 15.62 -17.61
CA LYS A 488 17.75 16.76 -18.49
C LYS A 488 16.56 17.69 -18.72
N GLN A 489 15.34 17.21 -18.63
CA GLN A 489 14.13 18.02 -18.81
C GLN A 489 13.81 18.84 -17.54
N VAL A 490 14.10 18.27 -16.37
CA VAL A 490 13.70 18.82 -15.07
C VAL A 490 14.79 19.69 -14.46
N ILE A 491 16.07 19.29 -14.57
CA ILE A 491 17.16 20.07 -14.01
C ILE A 491 17.36 21.37 -14.80
N PRO A 492 17.30 22.56 -14.15
CA PRO A 492 17.41 23.84 -14.83
C PRO A 492 18.83 24.06 -15.35
N ARG A 493 18.93 24.72 -16.50
CA ARG A 493 20.22 25.11 -17.06
C ARG A 493 20.97 26.02 -16.08
N GLN A 494 22.27 25.82 -15.98
CA GLN A 494 23.17 26.61 -15.15
C GLN A 494 24.04 27.55 -15.97
N ASN A 495 24.81 28.43 -15.32
CA ASN A 495 25.80 29.32 -15.98
C ASN A 495 27.01 28.56 -16.53
N PHE A 496 27.13 27.27 -16.22
CA PHE A 496 28.14 26.34 -16.72
C PHE A 496 27.48 25.06 -17.26
N GLU A 497 28.25 24.29 -17.99
CA GLU A 497 27.79 23.00 -18.55
C GLU A 497 27.66 21.94 -17.45
N VAL A 498 26.49 21.33 -17.33
CA VAL A 498 26.21 20.26 -16.39
C VAL A 498 26.14 18.94 -17.14
N ALA A 499 27.00 17.99 -16.78
CA ALA A 499 26.92 16.62 -17.26
C ALA A 499 25.98 15.82 -16.35
N LEU A 500 25.02 15.14 -16.95
CA LEU A 500 24.13 14.17 -16.31
C LEU A 500 24.57 12.79 -16.78
N GLN A 501 24.93 11.90 -15.86
CA GLN A 501 25.53 10.62 -16.21
C GLN A 501 24.86 9.51 -15.41
N ALA A 502 24.71 8.34 -16.02
CA ALA A 502 24.39 7.10 -15.33
C ALA A 502 25.64 6.20 -15.41
N ALA A 503 25.99 5.55 -14.31
CA ALA A 503 27.19 4.71 -14.21
C ALA A 503 26.91 3.43 -13.43
N ILE A 504 27.59 2.36 -13.80
CA ILE A 504 27.68 1.11 -13.04
C ILE A 504 29.13 1.00 -12.55
N GLY A 505 29.35 1.24 -11.26
CA GLY A 505 30.69 1.39 -10.72
C GLY A 505 31.46 2.53 -11.40
N ALA A 506 32.59 2.22 -12.03
CA ALA A 506 33.40 3.20 -12.77
C ALA A 506 32.96 3.40 -14.25
N ARG A 507 32.08 2.54 -14.77
CA ARG A 507 31.66 2.56 -16.19
C ARG A 507 30.45 3.47 -16.37
N ILE A 508 30.58 4.54 -17.16
CA ILE A 508 29.48 5.38 -17.59
C ILE A 508 28.71 4.65 -18.69
N ILE A 509 27.39 4.43 -18.47
CA ILE A 509 26.47 3.74 -19.40
C ILE A 509 25.61 4.73 -20.17
N SER A 510 25.35 5.93 -19.63
CA SER A 510 24.61 6.98 -20.30
C SER A 510 25.15 8.35 -19.93
N ARG A 511 25.09 9.30 -20.87
CA ARG A 511 25.49 10.69 -20.63
C ARG A 511 24.61 11.65 -21.42
N GLU A 512 24.04 12.60 -20.71
CA GLU A 512 23.37 13.77 -21.27
C GLU A 512 24.08 15.05 -20.81
N THR A 513 23.91 16.13 -21.53
CA THR A 513 24.59 17.39 -21.22
C THR A 513 23.59 18.54 -21.27
N LEU A 514 23.51 19.31 -20.18
CA LEU A 514 22.83 20.59 -20.12
C LEU A 514 23.79 21.71 -20.51
N GLY A 515 23.53 22.36 -21.65
CA GLY A 515 24.33 23.47 -22.11
C GLY A 515 24.21 24.69 -21.18
N ALA A 516 25.33 25.37 -20.94
CA ALA A 516 25.35 26.59 -20.14
C ALA A 516 24.52 27.71 -20.76
N TYR A 517 23.93 28.58 -19.93
CA TYR A 517 23.41 29.87 -20.45
C TYR A 517 24.50 30.64 -21.20
N ARG A 518 24.21 31.02 -22.44
CA ARG A 518 25.10 31.86 -23.25
C ARG A 518 24.56 33.29 -23.28
N LYS A 519 25.31 34.22 -22.68
CA LYS A 519 25.18 35.64 -22.99
C LYS A 519 26.10 35.93 -24.17
N ASP A 520 25.57 36.46 -25.27
CA ASP A 520 26.41 36.88 -26.38
C ASP A 520 27.20 38.13 -25.96
N VAL A 521 28.47 37.91 -25.62
CA VAL A 521 29.37 38.97 -25.17
C VAL A 521 29.92 39.78 -26.35
N THR A 522 29.56 39.41 -27.59
CA THR A 522 30.07 40.00 -28.82
C THR A 522 29.08 40.96 -29.48
N VAL A 523 27.83 41.04 -29.04
CA VAL A 523 26.74 41.86 -29.62
C VAL A 523 27.11 43.34 -29.75
N LYS A 524 27.90 43.89 -28.81
CA LYS A 524 28.31 45.29 -28.79
C LYS A 524 29.62 45.58 -29.52
N ILE A 525 30.20 44.62 -30.23
CA ILE A 525 31.49 44.76 -30.90
C ILE A 525 31.28 44.84 -32.41
N HIS A 526 31.79 45.92 -33.05
CA HIS A 526 31.72 46.10 -34.49
C HIS A 526 32.35 44.95 -35.26
N THR A 527 31.84 44.69 -36.46
CA THR A 527 32.06 43.48 -37.28
C THR A 527 33.52 43.22 -37.66
N GLY A 528 34.42 44.22 -37.54
CA GLY A 528 35.82 44.14 -37.97
C GLY A 528 36.84 43.66 -36.94
N ASP A 529 36.52 43.59 -35.64
CA ASP A 529 37.50 43.28 -34.58
C ASP A 529 37.47 41.81 -34.16
N ARG A 530 38.04 40.93 -34.99
CA ARG A 530 38.11 39.48 -34.78
C ARG A 530 38.87 39.08 -33.51
N ASP A 531 40.01 39.74 -33.24
CA ASP A 531 40.86 39.41 -32.10
C ASP A 531 40.22 39.73 -30.76
N ARG A 532 39.51 40.84 -30.71
CA ARG A 532 38.79 41.27 -29.49
C ARG A 532 37.57 40.34 -29.20
N LYS A 533 36.87 39.90 -30.27
CA LYS A 533 35.80 38.92 -30.17
C LYS A 533 36.35 37.59 -29.63
N ALA A 534 37.47 37.10 -30.19
CA ALA A 534 38.09 35.84 -29.76
C ALA A 534 38.53 35.92 -28.28
N LYS A 535 39.20 37.00 -27.86
CA LYS A 535 39.60 37.21 -26.45
C LYS A 535 38.43 37.23 -25.48
N LEU A 536 37.29 37.86 -25.84
CA LEU A 536 36.11 37.89 -24.98
C LEU A 536 35.43 36.53 -24.87
N VAL A 537 35.32 35.79 -25.96
CA VAL A 537 34.81 34.42 -25.97
C VAL A 537 35.69 33.50 -25.13
N GLU A 538 37.02 33.65 -25.26
CA GLU A 538 37.97 32.86 -24.46
C GLU A 538 37.90 33.22 -22.97
N LYS A 539 37.80 34.50 -22.61
CA LYS A 539 37.58 34.95 -21.23
C LYS A 539 36.29 34.39 -20.64
N GLN A 540 35.20 34.38 -21.44
CA GLN A 540 33.94 33.77 -21.05
C GLN A 540 34.09 32.24 -20.82
N LYS A 541 34.82 31.54 -21.72
CA LYS A 541 35.08 30.10 -21.61
C LYS A 541 35.90 29.79 -20.36
N ARG A 542 36.95 30.57 -20.06
CA ARG A 542 37.75 30.43 -18.83
C ARG A 542 36.91 30.71 -17.57
N GLY A 543 36.07 31.73 -17.58
CA GLY A 543 35.14 32.06 -16.50
C GLY A 543 34.17 30.93 -16.21
N LYS A 544 33.57 30.33 -17.24
CA LYS A 544 32.68 29.18 -17.12
C LYS A 544 33.39 27.92 -16.61
N ALA A 545 34.61 27.67 -17.07
CA ALA A 545 35.42 26.54 -16.57
C ALA A 545 35.78 26.72 -15.08
N ARG A 546 35.97 27.95 -14.61
CA ARG A 546 36.18 28.25 -13.20
C ARG A 546 34.89 28.05 -12.38
N MET A 547 33.74 28.52 -12.89
CA MET A 547 32.44 28.30 -12.25
C MET A 547 32.09 26.80 -12.14
N LYS A 548 32.44 25.97 -13.14
CA LYS A 548 32.24 24.53 -13.12
C LYS A 548 33.00 23.84 -11.97
N ARG A 549 34.13 24.40 -11.50
CA ARG A 549 34.91 23.83 -10.39
C ARG A 549 34.32 24.11 -9.01
N PHE A 550 33.53 25.17 -8.87
CA PHE A 550 33.05 25.67 -7.58
C PHE A 550 31.52 25.75 -7.48
N GLY A 551 30.80 25.59 -8.61
CA GLY A 551 29.36 25.70 -8.64
C GLY A 551 28.72 24.37 -8.22
N LYS A 552 27.93 24.40 -7.16
CA LYS A 552 26.98 23.33 -6.85
C LYS A 552 25.76 23.47 -7.77
N VAL A 553 25.24 22.34 -8.23
CA VAL A 553 23.99 22.28 -8.99
C VAL A 553 22.87 22.08 -8.00
N ASP A 554 21.94 22.99 -7.97
CA ASP A 554 20.72 22.83 -7.21
C ASP A 554 19.80 21.84 -7.95
N ILE A 555 19.42 20.76 -7.26
CA ILE A 555 18.59 19.67 -7.82
C ILE A 555 17.19 19.91 -7.30
N PRO A 556 16.23 20.28 -8.18
CA PRO A 556 14.87 20.52 -7.76
C PRO A 556 14.20 19.22 -7.27
N SER A 557 13.20 19.35 -6.39
CA SER A 557 12.43 18.24 -5.84
C SER A 557 11.80 17.35 -6.92
N GLU A 558 11.39 17.96 -8.03
CA GLU A 558 10.83 17.27 -9.19
C GLU A 558 11.81 16.27 -9.84
N ALA A 559 13.12 16.45 -9.67
CA ALA A 559 14.11 15.50 -10.19
C ALA A 559 14.03 14.14 -9.50
N PHE A 560 13.62 14.08 -8.24
CA PHE A 560 13.44 12.83 -7.50
C PHE A 560 12.14 12.15 -7.87
N THR A 561 11.09 12.90 -8.19
CA THR A 561 9.79 12.36 -8.64
C THR A 561 9.80 11.89 -10.10
N VAL A 562 10.77 12.32 -10.91
CA VAL A 562 10.96 11.86 -12.30
C VAL A 562 11.15 10.34 -12.39
N MET A 563 11.73 9.75 -11.35
CA MET A 563 11.93 8.30 -11.25
C MET A 563 10.61 7.54 -11.06
N LEU A 564 9.59 8.19 -10.46
CA LEU A 564 8.28 7.60 -10.19
C LEU A 564 7.36 7.58 -11.43
N LYS A 565 7.60 8.51 -12.38
CA LYS A 565 6.83 8.62 -13.62
C LYS A 565 7.63 8.02 -14.76
N ARG A 566 7.36 6.75 -15.08
CA ARG A 566 7.81 6.16 -16.35
C ARG A 566 6.69 6.38 -17.38
N ASP A 567 7.02 7.07 -18.50
CA ASP A 567 6.10 7.26 -19.63
C ASP A 567 5.90 5.98 -20.41
#